data_2817d6bae14b99e02eb5ea14e1e335e9
#
_entry.id   2817d6bae14b99e02eb5ea14e1e335e9
#
_cell.length_a   1.000
_cell.length_b   1.000
_cell.length_c   1.000
_cell.angle_alpha   90.00
_cell.angle_beta   90.00
_cell.angle_gamma   90.00
#
_symmetry.space_group_name_H-M   'P 1'
#
loop_
_entity.id
_entity.type
_entity.pdbx_description
1 polymer ?
#
loop_
_entity_poly.entity_id
_entity_poly.type
_entity_poly.pdbx_seq_one_letter_code
_entity_poly.pdbx_strand_id
1 'polypeptide(L)'
;MTIKTIIFDLDDTLLWDQKSVKTAFEKTCEYAATKYEIAPETLEEAVRAAARTLYEGYETYDYTVLIGINPFEGLWGTFDDPTDSFQKMKEIVPGYRANAWTNGLKALGIDDVEFGQELGERFVEERKKAPFLYEDTFAVLDELKGKYQLVLLTNGAPSLQNLKLEITPEIAPYFDHIIISGDFGKGKPDASIFEYVMEKAGVTAEDGIMVGDNLMTDILGSSRVGMRNVWINRENKPQNPSVTPTYEVTSLTEFLELVQKL
;
A
#
# COMPACT_ATOMS: atom_id res chain seq x y z
N MET A 1 -3.42 -23.15 -21.75
CA MET A 1 -3.81 -21.71 -21.83
C MET A 1 -2.59 -20.91 -21.42
N THR A 2 -2.17 -19.96 -22.20
CA THR A 2 -0.91 -19.24 -21.95
C THR A 2 -1.23 -17.89 -21.30
N ILE A 3 -0.53 -17.52 -20.22
CA ILE A 3 -0.63 -16.20 -19.60
C ILE A 3 -0.16 -15.15 -20.60
N LYS A 4 -0.94 -14.09 -20.77
CA LYS A 4 -0.62 -12.93 -21.62
C LYS A 4 -0.36 -11.67 -20.80
N THR A 5 -1.09 -11.52 -19.68
CA THR A 5 -1.06 -10.33 -18.83
C THR A 5 -0.73 -10.71 -17.39
N ILE A 6 0.22 -10.01 -16.81
CA ILE A 6 0.57 -10.12 -15.39
C ILE A 6 0.14 -8.83 -14.71
N ILE A 7 -0.69 -8.96 -13.66
CA ILE A 7 -1.21 -7.84 -12.89
C ILE A 7 -0.49 -7.88 -11.54
N PHE A 8 0.27 -6.85 -11.25
CA PHE A 8 1.00 -6.71 -9.98
C PHE A 8 0.28 -5.76 -9.03
N ASP A 9 0.24 -6.12 -7.77
CA ASP A 9 0.09 -5.16 -6.70
C ASP A 9 1.40 -4.38 -6.49
N LEU A 10 1.33 -3.22 -5.81
CA LEU A 10 2.48 -2.35 -5.58
C LEU A 10 3.09 -2.55 -4.19
N ASP A 11 2.31 -2.25 -3.14
CA ASP A 11 2.79 -2.16 -1.76
C ASP A 11 3.01 -3.56 -1.16
N ASP A 12 4.19 -3.80 -0.62
CA ASP A 12 4.65 -5.09 -0.09
C ASP A 12 4.70 -6.25 -1.11
N THR A 13 4.48 -5.92 -2.40
CA THR A 13 4.69 -6.81 -3.54
C THR A 13 5.95 -6.43 -4.33
N LEU A 14 5.99 -5.21 -4.86
CA LEU A 14 7.13 -4.59 -5.58
C LEU A 14 7.91 -3.64 -4.68
N LEU A 15 7.20 -2.73 -3.99
CA LEU A 15 7.74 -1.86 -2.96
C LEU A 15 7.70 -2.59 -1.61
N TRP A 16 8.71 -2.38 -0.80
CA TRP A 16 8.71 -2.84 0.59
C TRP A 16 8.15 -1.73 1.50
N ASP A 17 6.83 -1.51 1.38
CA ASP A 17 6.14 -0.39 2.05
C ASP A 17 6.16 -0.52 3.57
N GLN A 18 6.00 -1.72 4.11
CA GLN A 18 6.11 -1.98 5.56
C GLN A 18 7.46 -1.52 6.12
N LYS A 19 8.57 -1.78 5.41
CA LYS A 19 9.91 -1.31 5.81
C LYS A 19 10.00 0.21 5.74
N SER A 20 9.41 0.82 4.71
CA SER A 20 9.39 2.27 4.56
C SER A 20 8.62 2.94 5.69
N VAL A 21 7.43 2.43 6.02
CA VAL A 21 6.62 2.91 7.16
C VAL A 21 7.38 2.74 8.47
N LYS A 22 7.95 1.55 8.71
CA LYS A 22 8.71 1.27 9.93
C LYS A 22 9.89 2.21 10.10
N THR A 23 10.69 2.39 9.05
CA THR A 23 11.85 3.29 9.08
C THR A 23 11.46 4.74 9.38
N ALA A 24 10.34 5.22 8.81
CA ALA A 24 9.87 6.57 9.09
C ALA A 24 9.42 6.73 10.56
N PHE A 25 8.73 5.75 11.12
CA PHE A 25 8.39 5.75 12.54
C PHE A 25 9.65 5.72 13.42
N GLU A 26 10.57 4.80 13.16
CA GLU A 26 11.84 4.70 13.90
C GLU A 26 12.59 6.04 13.94
N LYS A 27 12.80 6.66 12.78
CA LYS A 27 13.51 7.95 12.67
C LYS A 27 12.79 9.09 13.38
N THR A 28 11.46 9.12 13.29
CA THR A 28 10.66 10.16 13.95
C THR A 28 10.65 9.97 15.46
N CYS A 29 10.51 8.73 15.95
CA CYS A 29 10.53 8.43 17.38
C CYS A 29 11.93 8.57 18.01
N GLU A 30 12.99 8.19 17.28
CA GLU A 30 14.39 8.48 17.70
C GLU A 30 14.60 9.98 17.89
N TYR A 31 14.07 10.80 16.98
CA TYR A 31 14.13 12.26 17.15
C TYR A 31 13.35 12.73 18.38
N ALA A 32 12.18 12.20 18.64
CA ALA A 32 11.41 12.53 19.84
C ALA A 32 12.17 12.19 21.13
N ALA A 33 12.92 11.08 21.13
CA ALA A 33 13.76 10.65 22.25
C ALA A 33 14.95 11.60 22.52
N THR A 34 15.31 12.48 21.59
CA THR A 34 16.31 13.53 21.85
C THR A 34 15.78 14.65 22.72
N LYS A 35 14.46 14.86 22.76
CA LYS A 35 13.81 15.92 23.55
C LYS A 35 13.22 15.41 24.86
N TYR A 36 12.72 14.19 24.87
CA TYR A 36 12.08 13.58 26.02
C TYR A 36 12.70 12.21 26.34
N GLU A 37 12.76 11.85 27.61
CA GLU A 37 13.23 10.53 28.07
C GLU A 37 12.13 9.47 27.82
N ILE A 38 12.00 9.01 26.58
CA ILE A 38 11.03 8.02 26.11
C ILE A 38 11.71 6.97 25.23
N ALA A 39 11.23 5.73 25.30
CA ALA A 39 11.66 4.70 24.35
C ALA A 39 10.98 4.92 22.99
N PRO A 40 11.73 4.97 21.88
CA PRO A 40 11.18 5.17 20.54
C PRO A 40 10.07 4.18 20.19
N GLU A 41 10.23 2.90 20.51
CA GLU A 41 9.27 1.84 20.23
C GLU A 41 7.94 2.05 20.99
N THR A 42 8.02 2.54 22.24
CA THR A 42 6.83 2.83 23.04
C THR A 42 6.03 4.00 22.45
N LEU A 43 6.73 5.03 21.94
CA LEU A 43 6.06 6.13 21.25
C LEU A 43 5.44 5.67 19.95
N GLU A 44 6.14 4.86 19.15
CA GLU A 44 5.59 4.29 17.92
C GLU A 44 4.28 3.54 18.17
N GLU A 45 4.26 2.65 19.16
CA GLU A 45 3.06 1.90 19.53
C GLU A 45 1.90 2.83 19.92
N ALA A 46 2.18 3.84 20.74
CA ALA A 46 1.18 4.82 21.17
C ALA A 46 0.62 5.64 20.00
N VAL A 47 1.49 6.11 19.09
CA VAL A 47 1.07 6.87 17.90
C VAL A 47 0.27 5.98 16.94
N ARG A 48 0.69 4.74 16.71
CA ARG A 48 -0.07 3.79 15.88
C ARG A 48 -1.46 3.50 16.45
N ALA A 49 -1.58 3.35 17.76
CA ALA A 49 -2.88 3.18 18.43
C ALA A 49 -3.76 4.42 18.29
N ALA A 50 -3.19 5.61 18.56
CA ALA A 50 -3.89 6.89 18.41
C ALA A 50 -4.36 7.11 16.96
N ALA A 51 -3.50 6.82 15.98
CA ALA A 51 -3.82 6.95 14.56
C ALA A 51 -5.03 6.08 14.17
N ARG A 52 -5.06 4.79 14.55
CA ARG A 52 -6.19 3.91 14.27
C ARG A 52 -7.50 4.43 14.88
N THR A 53 -7.47 4.80 16.17
CA THR A 53 -8.65 5.30 16.86
C THR A 53 -9.22 6.59 16.24
N LEU A 54 -8.35 7.53 15.87
CA LEU A 54 -8.77 8.77 15.20
C LEU A 54 -9.35 8.49 13.82
N TYR A 55 -8.69 7.62 13.04
CA TYR A 55 -9.05 7.30 11.67
C TYR A 55 -10.45 6.69 11.56
N GLU A 56 -10.77 5.75 12.44
CA GLU A 56 -12.09 5.11 12.53
C GLU A 56 -13.21 6.11 12.92
N GLY A 57 -12.87 7.21 13.57
CA GLY A 57 -13.82 8.24 14.01
C GLY A 57 -14.20 9.27 12.96
N TYR A 58 -13.52 9.33 11.80
CA TYR A 58 -13.81 10.31 10.77
C TYR A 58 -14.95 9.89 9.83
N GLU A 59 -15.73 10.87 9.36
CA GLU A 59 -16.83 10.66 8.40
C GLU A 59 -16.37 10.04 7.06
N THR A 60 -15.08 10.09 6.75
CA THR A 60 -14.48 9.52 5.54
C THR A 60 -14.08 8.05 5.70
N TYR A 61 -14.23 7.45 6.88
CA TYR A 61 -13.76 6.11 7.17
C TYR A 61 -14.29 5.05 6.20
N ASP A 62 -15.61 5.03 5.97
CA ASP A 62 -16.21 4.05 5.05
C ASP A 62 -15.66 4.18 3.62
N TYR A 63 -15.37 5.40 3.18
CA TYR A 63 -14.77 5.63 1.87
C TYR A 63 -13.31 5.14 1.83
N THR A 64 -12.54 5.39 2.88
CA THR A 64 -11.14 4.90 2.95
C THR A 64 -11.07 3.38 2.95
N VAL A 65 -12.00 2.71 3.63
CA VAL A 65 -12.12 1.24 3.58
C VAL A 65 -12.50 0.77 2.17
N LEU A 66 -13.45 1.45 1.51
CA LEU A 66 -13.93 1.10 0.17
C LEU A 66 -12.80 1.10 -0.88
N ILE A 67 -11.90 2.06 -0.82
CA ILE A 67 -10.79 2.20 -1.76
C ILE A 67 -9.47 1.63 -1.24
N GLY A 68 -9.43 1.16 0.01
CA GLY A 68 -8.30 0.47 0.63
C GLY A 68 -7.17 1.37 1.10
N ILE A 69 -7.49 2.55 1.66
CA ILE A 69 -6.52 3.44 2.32
C ILE A 69 -6.43 3.08 3.80
N ASN A 70 -5.24 2.84 4.30
CA ASN A 70 -5.00 2.52 5.71
C ASN A 70 -4.66 3.76 6.57
N PRO A 71 -4.77 3.67 7.92
CA PRO A 71 -4.49 4.81 8.81
C PRO A 71 -3.09 5.42 8.65
N PHE A 72 -2.09 4.61 8.32
CA PHE A 72 -0.70 5.08 8.22
C PHE A 72 -0.43 5.81 6.91
N GLU A 73 -1.19 5.52 5.86
CA GLU A 73 -1.21 6.33 4.63
C GLU A 73 -1.78 7.72 4.90
N GLY A 74 -2.79 7.83 5.75
CA GLY A 74 -3.33 9.11 6.23
C GLY A 74 -2.30 9.98 6.95
N LEU A 75 -1.27 9.39 7.55
CA LEU A 75 -0.22 10.16 8.25
C LEU A 75 0.72 10.90 7.30
N TRP A 76 0.76 10.60 6.00
CA TRP A 76 1.67 11.28 5.07
C TRP A 76 1.07 11.67 3.72
N GLY A 77 -0.11 11.16 3.37
CA GLY A 77 -0.82 11.54 2.15
C GLY A 77 -1.37 12.96 2.21
N THR A 78 -1.51 13.62 1.06
CA THR A 78 -2.11 14.95 0.92
C THR A 78 -3.57 14.90 0.48
N PHE A 79 -3.95 13.85 -0.24
CA PHE A 79 -5.29 13.63 -0.79
C PHE A 79 -5.80 14.79 -1.66
N ASP A 80 -4.92 15.33 -2.50
CA ASP A 80 -5.22 16.45 -3.43
C ASP A 80 -6.07 16.03 -4.64
N ASP A 81 -6.70 14.87 -4.56
CA ASP A 81 -7.51 14.27 -5.60
C ASP A 81 -8.88 14.98 -5.74
N PRO A 82 -9.49 15.02 -6.94
CA PRO A 82 -10.60 15.96 -7.22
C PRO A 82 -11.98 15.53 -6.71
N THR A 83 -12.16 14.30 -6.18
CA THR A 83 -13.48 13.86 -5.71
C THR A 83 -13.86 14.49 -4.37
N ASP A 84 -15.16 14.64 -4.10
CA ASP A 84 -15.66 15.22 -2.85
C ASP A 84 -15.14 14.50 -1.61
N SER A 85 -15.01 13.16 -1.67
CA SER A 85 -14.49 12.36 -0.56
C SER A 85 -13.02 12.65 -0.29
N PHE A 86 -12.20 12.78 -1.33
CA PHE A 86 -10.80 13.17 -1.17
C PHE A 86 -10.64 14.60 -0.70
N GLN A 87 -11.47 15.54 -1.15
CA GLN A 87 -11.44 16.92 -0.65
C GLN A 87 -11.75 16.99 0.86
N LYS A 88 -12.69 16.17 1.35
CA LYS A 88 -12.92 16.04 2.79
C LYS A 88 -11.72 15.45 3.52
N MET A 89 -11.09 14.41 2.96
CA MET A 89 -9.87 13.84 3.54
C MET A 89 -8.74 14.87 3.59
N LYS A 90 -8.56 15.68 2.56
CA LYS A 90 -7.58 16.77 2.51
C LYS A 90 -7.77 17.78 3.66
N GLU A 91 -9.02 18.12 3.99
CA GLU A 91 -9.32 19.00 5.13
C GLU A 91 -9.03 18.34 6.48
N ILE A 92 -9.29 17.05 6.62
CA ILE A 92 -9.10 16.26 7.85
C ILE A 92 -7.63 16.00 8.15
N VAL A 93 -6.84 15.65 7.13
CA VAL A 93 -5.51 15.05 7.28
C VAL A 93 -4.48 15.91 8.06
N PRO A 94 -4.40 17.23 7.93
CA PRO A 94 -3.48 18.01 8.76
C PRO A 94 -3.76 17.88 10.27
N GLY A 95 -5.03 17.94 10.65
CA GLY A 95 -5.47 17.73 12.04
C GLY A 95 -5.28 16.28 12.50
N TYR A 96 -5.62 15.31 11.65
CA TYR A 96 -5.40 13.89 11.93
C TYR A 96 -3.94 13.58 12.24
N ARG A 97 -3.03 14.03 11.38
CA ARG A 97 -1.58 13.85 11.53
C ARG A 97 -1.07 14.44 12.85
N ALA A 98 -1.36 15.72 13.10
CA ALA A 98 -0.96 16.41 14.32
C ALA A 98 -1.53 15.71 15.56
N ASN A 99 -2.81 15.33 15.54
CA ASN A 99 -3.47 14.69 16.67
C ASN A 99 -2.97 13.28 16.94
N ALA A 100 -2.63 12.49 15.92
CA ALA A 100 -2.07 11.16 16.11
C ALA A 100 -0.76 11.20 16.91
N TRP A 101 0.15 12.08 16.56
CA TRP A 101 1.41 12.27 17.28
C TRP A 101 1.21 12.90 18.64
N THR A 102 0.37 13.95 18.76
CA THR A 102 0.06 14.58 20.05
C THR A 102 -0.57 13.59 21.02
N ASN A 103 -1.52 12.76 20.56
CA ASN A 103 -2.16 11.77 21.41
C ASN A 103 -1.20 10.63 21.79
N GLY A 104 -0.30 10.25 20.89
CA GLY A 104 0.80 9.34 21.20
C GLY A 104 1.69 9.85 22.33
N LEU A 105 2.10 11.12 22.27
CA LEU A 105 2.87 11.77 23.35
C LEU A 105 2.06 11.84 24.66
N LYS A 106 0.77 12.21 24.60
CA LYS A 106 -0.11 12.28 25.78
C LYS A 106 -0.28 10.93 26.47
N ALA A 107 -0.34 9.84 25.70
CA ALA A 107 -0.39 8.50 26.26
C ALA A 107 0.84 8.15 27.12
N LEU A 108 1.97 8.83 26.88
CA LEU A 108 3.21 8.72 27.65
C LEU A 108 3.37 9.82 28.71
N GLY A 109 2.32 10.60 28.96
CA GLY A 109 2.32 11.68 29.96
C GLY A 109 2.96 13.00 29.49
N ILE A 110 3.19 13.17 28.19
CA ILE A 110 3.81 14.37 27.59
C ILE A 110 2.70 15.20 26.92
N ASP A 111 2.38 16.36 27.45
CA ASP A 111 1.41 17.30 26.87
C ASP A 111 2.14 18.43 26.11
N ASP A 112 2.62 18.12 24.91
CA ASP A 112 3.31 19.04 24.01
C ASP A 112 2.69 18.98 22.61
N VAL A 113 1.69 19.83 22.38
CA VAL A 113 0.92 19.87 21.11
C VAL A 113 1.79 20.36 19.94
N GLU A 114 2.65 21.36 20.18
CA GLU A 114 3.53 21.91 19.15
C GLU A 114 4.52 20.85 18.68
N PHE A 115 5.10 20.11 19.62
CA PHE A 115 6.01 19.03 19.28
C PHE A 115 5.31 17.85 18.61
N GLY A 116 4.08 17.52 19.00
CA GLY A 116 3.25 16.54 18.29
C GLY A 116 3.03 16.91 16.81
N GLN A 117 2.76 18.19 16.53
CA GLN A 117 2.65 18.69 15.17
C GLN A 117 3.99 18.57 14.40
N GLU A 118 5.10 18.97 15.02
CA GLU A 118 6.45 18.86 14.46
C GLU A 118 6.79 17.41 14.10
N LEU A 119 6.48 16.45 14.99
CA LEU A 119 6.68 15.02 14.73
C LEU A 119 5.83 14.51 13.54
N GLY A 120 4.59 14.99 13.43
CA GLY A 120 3.73 14.68 12.29
C GLY A 120 4.31 15.13 10.96
N GLU A 121 4.86 16.35 10.89
CA GLU A 121 5.54 16.88 9.71
C GLU A 121 6.84 16.11 9.41
N ARG A 122 7.61 15.81 10.44
CA ARG A 122 8.83 15.01 10.32
C ARG A 122 8.56 13.62 9.79
N PHE A 123 7.51 12.96 10.24
CA PHE A 123 7.13 11.63 9.72
C PHE A 123 6.91 11.66 8.19
N VAL A 124 6.25 12.71 7.67
CA VAL A 124 6.06 12.87 6.22
C VAL A 124 7.40 12.94 5.49
N GLU A 125 8.35 13.74 6.04
CA GLU A 125 9.68 13.87 5.43
C GLU A 125 10.49 12.57 5.48
N GLU A 126 10.42 11.85 6.59
CA GLU A 126 11.11 10.56 6.71
C GLU A 126 10.49 9.49 5.80
N ARG A 127 9.15 9.50 5.56
CA ARG A 127 8.50 8.62 4.60
C ARG A 127 9.01 8.86 3.17
N LYS A 128 9.12 10.11 2.75
CA LYS A 128 9.63 10.48 1.42
C LYS A 128 11.10 10.08 1.20
N LYS A 129 11.91 10.04 2.27
CA LYS A 129 13.32 9.66 2.22
C LYS A 129 13.58 8.16 2.26
N ALA A 130 12.57 7.35 2.51
CA ALA A 130 12.69 5.92 2.74
C ALA A 130 11.91 5.06 1.71
N PRO A 131 12.12 5.24 0.40
CA PRO A 131 11.52 4.37 -0.62
C PRO A 131 12.34 3.07 -0.71
N PHE A 132 11.81 1.99 -0.14
CA PHE A 132 12.43 0.66 -0.26
C PHE A 132 11.71 -0.19 -1.29
N LEU A 133 12.50 -0.95 -2.05
CA LEU A 133 12.03 -1.99 -2.95
C LEU A 133 12.54 -3.35 -2.45
N TYR A 134 11.88 -4.42 -2.89
CA TYR A 134 12.46 -5.74 -2.74
C TYR A 134 13.62 -5.94 -3.73
N GLU A 135 14.63 -6.69 -3.33
CA GLU A 135 15.89 -6.85 -4.10
C GLU A 135 15.66 -7.48 -5.47
N ASP A 136 14.64 -8.33 -5.59
CA ASP A 136 14.29 -9.06 -6.80
C ASP A 136 13.34 -8.30 -7.76
N THR A 137 12.82 -7.13 -7.37
CA THR A 137 11.80 -6.39 -8.13
C THR A 137 12.27 -6.07 -9.56
N PHE A 138 13.38 -5.39 -9.74
CA PHE A 138 13.82 -4.98 -11.07
C PHE A 138 14.27 -6.14 -11.93
N ALA A 139 15.02 -7.10 -11.37
CA ALA A 139 15.47 -8.27 -12.10
C ALA A 139 14.29 -9.07 -12.69
N VAL A 140 13.19 -9.18 -11.93
CA VAL A 140 11.99 -9.88 -12.39
C VAL A 140 11.22 -9.05 -13.42
N LEU A 141 11.05 -7.74 -13.19
CA LEU A 141 10.37 -6.86 -14.15
C LEU A 141 11.11 -6.79 -15.49
N ASP A 142 12.44 -6.75 -15.50
CA ASP A 142 13.28 -6.77 -16.71
C ASP A 142 13.06 -8.05 -17.53
N GLU A 143 12.97 -9.21 -16.86
CA GLU A 143 12.73 -10.49 -17.53
C GLU A 143 11.31 -10.63 -18.09
N LEU A 144 10.34 -9.95 -17.52
CA LEU A 144 8.93 -10.02 -17.94
C LEU A 144 8.58 -9.00 -19.02
N LYS A 145 9.23 -7.83 -19.00
CA LYS A 145 8.94 -6.73 -19.93
C LYS A 145 9.13 -7.16 -21.38
N GLY A 146 8.14 -6.89 -22.22
CA GLY A 146 8.13 -7.27 -23.63
C GLY A 146 7.78 -8.74 -23.92
N LYS A 147 7.69 -9.60 -22.90
CA LYS A 147 7.18 -10.97 -23.00
C LYS A 147 5.70 -11.07 -22.59
N TYR A 148 5.31 -10.25 -21.65
CA TYR A 148 3.94 -10.14 -21.12
C TYR A 148 3.50 -8.69 -21.12
N GLN A 149 2.19 -8.46 -21.21
CA GLN A 149 1.61 -7.18 -20.84
C GLN A 149 1.64 -7.05 -19.32
N LEU A 150 2.17 -5.93 -18.80
CA LEU A 150 2.29 -5.69 -17.38
C LEU A 150 1.29 -4.62 -16.93
N VAL A 151 0.51 -4.92 -15.91
CA VAL A 151 -0.47 -4.00 -15.32
C VAL A 151 -0.15 -3.84 -13.85
N LEU A 152 -0.14 -2.60 -13.36
CA LEU A 152 -0.09 -2.28 -11.95
C LEU A 152 -1.51 -2.02 -11.45
N LEU A 153 -1.95 -2.75 -10.42
CA LEU A 153 -3.25 -2.57 -9.77
C LEU A 153 -3.06 -2.37 -8.27
N THR A 154 -3.17 -1.13 -7.82
CA THR A 154 -2.91 -0.77 -6.42
C THR A 154 -4.11 -0.10 -5.76
N ASN A 155 -4.35 -0.43 -4.49
CA ASN A 155 -5.32 0.26 -3.66
C ASN A 155 -4.70 1.54 -3.09
N GLY A 156 -5.47 2.63 -3.03
CA GLY A 156 -5.04 3.88 -2.42
C GLY A 156 -5.58 5.13 -3.10
N ALA A 157 -5.19 6.29 -2.58
CA ALA A 157 -5.45 7.58 -3.20
C ALA A 157 -4.52 7.80 -4.39
N PRO A 158 -5.02 8.32 -5.52
CA PRO A 158 -4.17 8.58 -6.70
C PRO A 158 -2.99 9.49 -6.39
N SER A 159 -3.19 10.57 -5.65
CA SER A 159 -2.12 11.48 -5.22
C SER A 159 -1.02 10.77 -4.45
N LEU A 160 -1.37 9.83 -3.57
CA LEU A 160 -0.41 9.11 -2.74
C LEU A 160 0.32 8.00 -3.52
N GLN A 161 -0.41 7.19 -4.28
CA GLN A 161 0.20 6.12 -5.07
C GLN A 161 1.12 6.69 -6.17
N ASN A 162 0.71 7.80 -6.81
CA ASN A 162 1.58 8.52 -7.75
C ASN A 162 2.83 9.07 -7.05
N LEU A 163 2.71 9.62 -5.83
CA LEU A 163 3.90 10.06 -5.07
C LEU A 163 4.85 8.89 -4.78
N LYS A 164 4.34 7.69 -4.45
CA LYS A 164 5.18 6.49 -4.30
C LYS A 164 5.95 6.18 -5.59
N LEU A 165 5.29 6.27 -6.75
CA LEU A 165 5.92 6.07 -8.05
C LEU A 165 6.89 7.20 -8.44
N GLU A 166 6.63 8.45 -8.02
CA GLU A 166 7.54 9.58 -8.25
C GLU A 166 8.86 9.45 -7.47
N ILE A 167 8.80 8.93 -6.24
CA ILE A 167 10.00 8.68 -5.44
C ILE A 167 10.71 7.36 -5.77
N THR A 168 10.11 6.53 -6.63
CA THR A 168 10.67 5.30 -7.21
C THR A 168 10.44 5.31 -8.74
N PRO A 169 11.02 6.28 -9.46
CA PRO A 169 10.62 6.60 -10.85
C PRO A 169 10.92 5.48 -11.86
N GLU A 170 11.75 4.53 -11.49
CA GLU A 170 12.11 3.39 -12.35
C GLU A 170 10.98 2.36 -12.47
N ILE A 171 9.98 2.36 -11.55
CA ILE A 171 8.90 1.36 -11.53
C ILE A 171 7.88 1.60 -12.65
N ALA A 172 7.33 2.81 -12.74
CA ALA A 172 6.23 3.13 -13.64
C ALA A 172 6.48 2.75 -15.13
N PRO A 173 7.70 2.90 -15.68
CA PRO A 173 7.99 2.57 -17.07
C PRO A 173 7.87 1.10 -17.45
N TYR A 174 7.75 0.18 -16.48
CA TYR A 174 7.54 -1.24 -16.77
C TYR A 174 6.11 -1.56 -17.20
N PHE A 175 5.14 -0.75 -16.77
CA PHE A 175 3.73 -1.06 -16.86
C PHE A 175 3.05 -0.43 -18.08
N ASP A 176 2.28 -1.22 -18.80
CA ASP A 176 1.42 -0.78 -19.89
C ASP A 176 0.19 0.00 -19.37
N HIS A 177 -0.30 -0.39 -18.18
CA HIS A 177 -1.38 0.27 -17.48
C HIS A 177 -1.08 0.37 -15.98
N ILE A 178 -1.42 1.51 -15.40
CA ILE A 178 -1.39 1.75 -13.94
C ILE A 178 -2.80 2.10 -13.51
N ILE A 179 -3.39 1.29 -12.63
CA ILE A 179 -4.77 1.42 -12.16
C ILE A 179 -4.72 1.58 -10.64
N ILE A 180 -5.27 2.71 -10.17
CA ILE A 180 -5.33 3.06 -8.76
C ILE A 180 -6.81 3.06 -8.34
N SER A 181 -7.12 2.40 -7.24
CA SER A 181 -8.51 2.22 -6.78
C SER A 181 -9.26 3.53 -6.54
N GLY A 182 -8.55 4.58 -6.10
CA GLY A 182 -9.14 5.89 -5.88
C GLY A 182 -9.65 6.58 -7.15
N ASP A 183 -9.02 6.32 -8.32
CA ASP A 183 -9.52 6.79 -9.62
C ASP A 183 -10.75 6.01 -10.09
N PHE A 184 -10.81 4.71 -9.74
CA PHE A 184 -11.92 3.84 -10.10
C PHE A 184 -13.13 3.99 -9.16
N GLY A 185 -12.88 4.33 -7.89
CA GLY A 185 -13.89 4.51 -6.85
C GLY A 185 -14.17 3.29 -5.98
N LYS A 186 -13.52 2.15 -6.25
CA LYS A 186 -13.55 0.93 -5.42
C LYS A 186 -12.21 0.22 -5.50
N GLY A 187 -11.78 -0.37 -4.38
CA GLY A 187 -10.52 -1.11 -4.29
C GLY A 187 -10.70 -2.62 -4.34
N LYS A 188 -9.60 -3.33 -4.54
CA LYS A 188 -9.51 -4.75 -4.28
C LYS A 188 -10.00 -5.04 -2.84
N PRO A 189 -10.83 -6.05 -2.60
CA PRO A 189 -11.18 -7.20 -3.44
C PRO A 189 -12.50 -7.05 -4.22
N ASP A 190 -13.00 -5.85 -4.52
CA ASP A 190 -14.22 -5.70 -5.33
C ASP A 190 -13.97 -6.27 -6.74
N ALA A 191 -14.87 -7.13 -7.22
CA ALA A 191 -14.73 -7.77 -8.52
C ALA A 191 -14.67 -6.76 -9.68
N SER A 192 -15.41 -5.64 -9.55
CA SER A 192 -15.53 -4.65 -10.61
C SER A 192 -14.21 -3.98 -11.00
N ILE A 193 -13.26 -3.82 -10.07
CA ILE A 193 -11.94 -3.25 -10.42
C ILE A 193 -11.11 -4.25 -11.24
N PHE A 194 -11.25 -5.55 -11.00
CA PHE A 194 -10.60 -6.59 -11.82
C PHE A 194 -11.24 -6.70 -13.22
N GLU A 195 -12.56 -6.56 -13.31
CA GLU A 195 -13.28 -6.47 -14.60
C GLU A 195 -12.80 -5.26 -15.40
N TYR A 196 -12.63 -4.11 -14.75
CA TYR A 196 -12.07 -2.91 -15.37
C TYR A 196 -10.62 -3.11 -15.83
N VAL A 197 -9.78 -3.78 -15.04
CA VAL A 197 -8.41 -4.16 -15.45
C VAL A 197 -8.45 -5.01 -16.72
N MET A 198 -9.30 -6.04 -16.76
CA MET A 198 -9.41 -6.92 -17.92
C MET A 198 -9.88 -6.16 -19.16
N GLU A 199 -10.85 -5.25 -19.01
CA GLU A 199 -11.30 -4.37 -20.11
C GLU A 199 -10.15 -3.49 -20.63
N LYS A 200 -9.41 -2.82 -19.73
CA LYS A 200 -8.29 -1.95 -20.11
C LYS A 200 -7.15 -2.70 -20.77
N ALA A 201 -6.83 -3.89 -20.29
CA ALA A 201 -5.79 -4.73 -20.84
C ALA A 201 -6.23 -5.49 -22.11
N GLY A 202 -7.52 -5.53 -22.41
CA GLY A 202 -8.06 -6.27 -23.55
C GLY A 202 -7.94 -7.79 -23.42
N VAL A 203 -8.08 -8.33 -22.20
CA VAL A 203 -7.87 -9.74 -21.88
C VAL A 203 -9.05 -10.33 -21.10
N THR A 204 -9.10 -11.67 -21.04
CA THR A 204 -10.04 -12.41 -20.19
C THR A 204 -9.35 -12.85 -18.89
N ALA A 205 -10.14 -13.32 -17.93
CA ALA A 205 -9.59 -13.86 -16.68
C ALA A 205 -8.62 -15.03 -16.89
N GLU A 206 -8.83 -15.82 -17.94
CA GLU A 206 -7.99 -16.98 -18.30
C GLU A 206 -6.61 -16.56 -18.82
N ASP A 207 -6.51 -15.39 -19.45
CA ASP A 207 -5.29 -14.82 -20.01
C ASP A 207 -4.44 -14.09 -18.94
N GLY A 208 -5.05 -13.72 -17.81
CA GLY A 208 -4.45 -12.94 -16.73
C GLY A 208 -3.98 -13.77 -15.54
N ILE A 209 -3.03 -13.20 -14.79
CA ILE A 209 -2.61 -13.69 -13.48
C ILE A 209 -2.38 -12.51 -12.54
N MET A 210 -3.00 -12.53 -11.35
CA MET A 210 -2.77 -11.53 -10.29
C MET A 210 -1.61 -11.97 -9.41
N VAL A 211 -0.71 -11.06 -9.09
CA VAL A 211 0.45 -11.26 -8.20
C VAL A 211 0.40 -10.23 -7.09
N GLY A 212 0.28 -10.67 -5.86
CA GLY A 212 0.19 -9.78 -4.69
C GLY A 212 0.50 -10.47 -3.38
N ASP A 213 0.71 -9.67 -2.33
CA ASP A 213 1.06 -10.16 -0.98
C ASP A 213 -0.15 -10.38 -0.07
N ASN A 214 -1.33 -9.87 -0.45
CA ASN A 214 -2.49 -9.83 0.43
C ASN A 214 -3.61 -10.78 0.00
N LEU A 215 -3.86 -11.80 0.84
CA LEU A 215 -4.93 -12.79 0.60
C LEU A 215 -6.32 -12.16 0.49
N MET A 216 -6.61 -11.11 1.28
CA MET A 216 -7.96 -10.54 1.37
C MET A 216 -8.26 -9.48 0.32
N THR A 217 -7.26 -9.00 -0.41
CA THR A 217 -7.43 -8.04 -1.50
C THR A 217 -7.09 -8.66 -2.85
N ASP A 218 -5.85 -9.06 -3.06
CA ASP A 218 -5.34 -9.54 -4.34
C ASP A 218 -5.90 -10.90 -4.72
N ILE A 219 -5.77 -11.86 -3.80
CA ILE A 219 -6.14 -13.25 -4.03
C ILE A 219 -7.65 -13.41 -4.03
N LEU A 220 -8.32 -12.88 -3.00
CA LEU A 220 -9.77 -12.92 -2.93
C LEU A 220 -10.43 -12.23 -4.13
N GLY A 221 -9.93 -11.03 -4.49
CA GLY A 221 -10.51 -10.24 -5.56
C GLY A 221 -10.35 -10.90 -6.93
N SER A 222 -9.16 -11.35 -7.28
CA SER A 222 -8.89 -12.07 -8.53
C SER A 222 -9.66 -13.40 -8.62
N SER A 223 -9.81 -14.11 -7.50
CA SER A 223 -10.61 -15.34 -7.44
C SER A 223 -12.09 -15.10 -7.75
N ARG A 224 -12.65 -13.94 -7.34
CA ARG A 224 -14.05 -13.58 -7.62
C ARG A 224 -14.38 -13.45 -9.11
N VAL A 225 -13.38 -13.14 -9.93
CA VAL A 225 -13.53 -13.06 -11.39
C VAL A 225 -12.97 -14.29 -12.11
N GLY A 226 -12.58 -15.35 -11.38
CA GLY A 226 -12.05 -16.59 -11.95
C GLY A 226 -10.62 -16.45 -12.51
N MET A 227 -9.91 -15.41 -12.15
CA MET A 227 -8.52 -15.19 -12.57
C MET A 227 -7.55 -15.98 -11.69
N ARG A 228 -6.54 -16.59 -12.31
CA ARG A 228 -5.43 -17.22 -11.57
C ARG A 228 -4.69 -16.17 -10.75
N ASN A 229 -4.12 -16.60 -9.63
CA ASN A 229 -3.39 -15.71 -8.75
C ASN A 229 -2.18 -16.38 -8.10
N VAL A 230 -1.25 -15.54 -7.67
CA VAL A 230 -0.03 -15.93 -6.94
C VAL A 230 0.06 -15.08 -5.69
N TRP A 231 0.02 -15.74 -4.57
CA TRP A 231 0.28 -15.10 -3.28
C TRP A 231 1.78 -15.06 -3.00
N ILE A 232 2.33 -13.85 -2.89
CA ILE A 232 3.73 -13.63 -2.48
C ILE A 232 3.78 -13.63 -0.95
N ASN A 233 4.07 -14.78 -0.36
CA ASN A 233 4.10 -14.99 1.09
C ASN A 233 5.53 -14.92 1.64
N ARG A 234 6.17 -13.76 1.61
CA ARG A 234 7.57 -13.56 2.03
C ARG A 234 7.81 -13.90 3.51
N GLU A 235 6.79 -13.72 4.35
CA GLU A 235 6.89 -13.89 5.80
C GLU A 235 6.41 -15.25 6.29
N ASN A 236 6.08 -16.19 5.39
CA ASN A 236 5.47 -17.48 5.72
C ASN A 236 4.24 -17.35 6.64
N LYS A 237 3.38 -16.37 6.34
CA LYS A 237 2.11 -16.18 7.05
C LYS A 237 1.23 -17.43 6.90
N PRO A 238 0.42 -17.78 7.92
CA PRO A 238 -0.49 -18.92 7.83
C PRO A 238 -1.53 -18.68 6.73
N GLN A 239 -1.92 -19.76 6.05
CA GLN A 239 -3.01 -19.73 5.08
C GLN A 239 -4.33 -19.33 5.73
N ASN A 240 -5.16 -18.62 4.98
CA ASN A 240 -6.53 -18.31 5.41
C ASN A 240 -7.49 -19.40 4.91
N PRO A 241 -8.24 -20.09 5.79
CA PRO A 241 -9.16 -21.14 5.36
C PRO A 241 -10.23 -20.70 4.36
N SER A 242 -10.54 -19.40 4.34
CA SER A 242 -11.58 -18.81 3.45
C SER A 242 -11.07 -18.37 2.09
N VAL A 243 -9.74 -18.32 1.89
CA VAL A 243 -9.13 -17.83 0.64
C VAL A 243 -7.93 -18.69 0.30
N THR A 244 -8.06 -19.47 -0.79
CA THR A 244 -6.97 -20.33 -1.27
C THR A 244 -6.35 -19.73 -2.53
N PRO A 245 -5.06 -19.41 -2.55
CA PRO A 245 -4.38 -18.94 -3.75
C PRO A 245 -4.25 -20.08 -4.78
N THR A 246 -4.21 -19.73 -6.07
CA THR A 246 -3.87 -20.70 -7.13
C THR A 246 -2.43 -21.19 -6.97
N TYR A 247 -1.53 -20.27 -6.62
CA TYR A 247 -0.13 -20.56 -6.34
C TYR A 247 0.32 -19.72 -5.14
N GLU A 248 1.29 -20.25 -4.39
CA GLU A 248 1.99 -19.56 -3.30
C GLU A 248 3.49 -19.62 -3.55
N VAL A 249 4.16 -18.49 -3.41
CA VAL A 249 5.62 -18.35 -3.54
C VAL A 249 6.13 -17.40 -2.45
N THR A 250 7.44 -17.43 -2.19
CA THR A 250 8.05 -16.59 -1.15
C THR A 250 8.80 -15.37 -1.71
N SER A 251 8.93 -15.26 -3.03
CA SER A 251 9.68 -14.18 -3.70
C SER A 251 9.16 -13.93 -5.12
N LEU A 252 9.51 -12.78 -5.69
CA LEU A 252 9.26 -12.51 -7.10
C LEU A 252 10.13 -13.39 -8.01
N THR A 253 11.32 -13.80 -7.57
CA THR A 253 12.17 -14.74 -8.29
C THR A 253 11.49 -16.11 -8.45
N GLU A 254 10.87 -16.64 -7.39
CA GLU A 254 10.09 -17.88 -7.48
C GLU A 254 8.87 -17.72 -8.38
N PHE A 255 8.21 -16.54 -8.33
CA PHE A 255 7.13 -16.22 -9.26
C PHE A 255 7.60 -16.25 -10.72
N LEU A 256 8.77 -15.66 -11.02
CA LEU A 256 9.33 -15.68 -12.38
C LEU A 256 9.55 -17.11 -12.88
N GLU A 257 10.10 -17.99 -12.04
CA GLU A 257 10.29 -19.41 -12.38
C GLU A 257 8.96 -20.14 -12.60
N LEU A 258 7.92 -19.77 -11.86
CA LEU A 258 6.58 -20.31 -11.97
C LEU A 258 5.93 -19.89 -13.30
N VAL A 259 5.89 -18.59 -13.59
CA VAL A 259 5.15 -18.06 -14.76
C VAL A 259 5.77 -18.52 -16.08
N GLN A 260 7.07 -18.78 -16.12
CA GLN A 260 7.76 -19.35 -17.31
C GLN A 260 7.34 -20.79 -17.63
N LYS A 261 6.68 -21.47 -16.72
CA LYS A 261 6.20 -22.88 -16.87
C LYS A 261 4.70 -22.95 -17.19
N LEU A 262 3.97 -21.81 -17.13
CA LEU A 262 2.52 -21.70 -17.37
C LEU A 262 2.19 -21.33 -18.80
#